data_49b7d2a9adb8c2466efa45cfe5b60126
#
_entry.id   49b7d2a9adb8c2466efa45cfe5b60126
#
_cell.length_a   1.000
_cell.length_b   1.000
_cell.length_c   1.000
_cell.angle_alpha   90.00
_cell.angle_beta   90.00
_cell.angle_gamma   90.00
#
_symmetry.space_group_name_H-M   'P 1'
#
loop_
_entity.id
_entity.type
_entity.pdbx_description
1 polymer ?
#
loop_
_entity_poly.entity_id
_entity_poly.type
_entity_poly.pdbx_seq_one_letter_code
_entity_poly.pdbx_strand_id
1 'polypeptide(L)'
;MHRVALLAASALAISACTSPEDQPPVALQPGLYEVALGGGTLVELTSGERTSQVCLDETEAHYFPSDPLAPLIERWENCAFEAQPRKGNAIAGARQCDQRAMPMRASYTGSLATDSFELNGEVTQSNDEGGGVMHLGSGEFSLTGKRIGDCTA
;
A
#
# COMPACT_ATOMS: atom_id res chain seq x y z
N MET A 1 -66.51 -29.15 11.14
CA MET A 1 -65.93 -27.88 10.70
C MET A 1 -64.64 -27.66 11.46
N HIS A 2 -63.46 -28.05 10.88
CA HIS A 2 -62.16 -27.93 11.52
C HIS A 2 -61.43 -26.74 10.91
N ARG A 3 -61.11 -25.75 11.73
CA ARG A 3 -60.31 -24.59 11.33
C ARG A 3 -58.84 -24.91 11.63
N VAL A 4 -58.02 -25.05 10.59
CA VAL A 4 -56.55 -25.18 10.70
C VAL A 4 -55.98 -23.76 10.70
N ALA A 5 -55.33 -23.40 11.79
CA ALA A 5 -54.60 -22.13 11.91
C ALA A 5 -53.18 -22.35 11.41
N LEU A 6 -52.77 -21.69 10.29
CA LEU A 6 -51.38 -21.64 9.83
C LEU A 6 -50.64 -20.53 10.63
N LEU A 7 -49.67 -20.96 11.41
CA LEU A 7 -48.68 -20.09 12.05
C LEU A 7 -47.53 -19.84 11.03
N ALA A 8 -47.45 -18.65 10.51
CA ALA A 8 -46.31 -18.22 9.70
C ALA A 8 -45.15 -17.81 10.63
N ALA A 9 -44.08 -18.58 10.64
CA ALA A 9 -42.84 -18.24 11.35
C ALA A 9 -42.02 -17.31 10.45
N SER A 10 -41.94 -16.01 10.80
CA SER A 10 -41.04 -15.05 10.17
C SER A 10 -39.64 -15.25 10.72
N ALA A 11 -38.74 -15.80 9.91
CA ALA A 11 -37.30 -15.86 10.22
C ALA A 11 -36.69 -14.47 9.97
N LEU A 12 -36.34 -13.76 11.03
CA LEU A 12 -35.51 -12.56 10.99
C LEU A 12 -34.07 -12.96 10.66
N ALA A 13 -33.64 -12.71 9.42
CA ALA A 13 -32.24 -12.80 9.04
C ALA A 13 -31.48 -11.64 9.69
N ILE A 14 -30.74 -11.88 10.76
CA ILE A 14 -29.80 -10.94 11.34
C ILE A 14 -28.58 -10.92 10.43
N SER A 15 -28.49 -9.94 9.54
CA SER A 15 -27.26 -9.64 8.80
C SER A 15 -26.24 -9.11 9.82
N ALA A 16 -25.31 -9.95 10.24
CA ALA A 16 -24.16 -9.53 11.03
C ALA A 16 -23.29 -8.65 10.14
N CYS A 17 -23.34 -7.33 10.33
CA CYS A 17 -22.36 -6.41 9.80
C CYS A 17 -21.03 -6.70 10.52
N THR A 18 -20.16 -7.47 9.90
CA THR A 18 -18.77 -7.63 10.35
C THR A 18 -18.09 -6.27 10.28
N SER A 19 -17.54 -5.81 11.39
CA SER A 19 -16.78 -4.57 11.44
C SER A 19 -15.54 -4.71 10.53
N PRO A 20 -15.11 -3.66 9.82
CA PRO A 20 -13.87 -3.70 9.01
C PRO A 20 -12.63 -4.11 9.81
N GLU A 21 -12.67 -3.97 11.13
CA GLU A 21 -11.57 -4.33 12.04
C GLU A 21 -11.36 -5.84 12.22
N ASP A 22 -12.38 -6.65 11.91
CA ASP A 22 -12.35 -8.13 12.08
C ASP A 22 -12.01 -8.87 10.77
N GLN A 23 -11.75 -8.15 9.68
CA GLN A 23 -11.39 -8.78 8.41
C GLN A 23 -9.91 -9.19 8.40
N PRO A 24 -9.59 -10.43 7.98
CA PRO A 24 -8.20 -10.83 7.82
C PRO A 24 -7.50 -9.96 6.76
N PRO A 25 -6.19 -9.70 6.91
CA PRO A 25 -5.43 -8.95 5.93
C PRO A 25 -5.49 -9.59 4.54
N VAL A 26 -5.75 -8.79 3.52
CA VAL A 26 -5.66 -9.22 2.12
C VAL A 26 -4.19 -9.45 1.77
N ALA A 27 -3.88 -10.55 1.08
CA ALA A 27 -2.56 -10.84 0.54
C ALA A 27 -2.58 -10.68 -0.99
N LEU A 28 -1.49 -10.17 -1.56
CA LEU A 28 -1.30 -10.17 -3.01
C LEU A 28 -1.00 -11.59 -3.49
N GLN A 29 -1.48 -11.92 -4.68
CA GLN A 29 -1.07 -13.15 -5.37
C GLN A 29 0.33 -12.97 -5.96
N PRO A 30 1.21 -13.98 -5.91
CA PRO A 30 2.47 -13.97 -6.66
C PRO A 30 2.23 -13.78 -8.14
N GLY A 31 3.15 -13.13 -8.84
CA GLY A 31 3.06 -12.92 -10.27
C GLY A 31 3.72 -11.65 -10.76
N LEU A 32 3.61 -11.42 -12.06
CA LEU A 32 4.10 -10.23 -12.72
C LEU A 32 3.08 -9.10 -12.58
N TYR A 33 3.53 -7.99 -12.05
CA TYR A 33 2.72 -6.78 -11.87
C TYR A 33 3.20 -5.67 -12.78
N GLU A 34 2.27 -5.00 -13.43
CA GLU A 34 2.51 -3.69 -14.00
C GLU A 34 2.27 -2.64 -12.90
N VAL A 35 3.31 -1.87 -12.60
CA VAL A 35 3.31 -0.87 -11.54
C VAL A 35 3.46 0.50 -12.18
N ALA A 36 2.52 1.40 -11.89
CA ALA A 36 2.56 2.77 -12.36
C ALA A 36 2.75 3.74 -11.19
N LEU A 37 3.75 4.61 -11.34
CA LEU A 37 4.07 5.68 -10.41
C LEU A 37 3.57 7.01 -10.98
N GLY A 38 2.71 7.69 -10.23
CA GLY A 38 2.22 9.04 -10.50
C GLY A 38 2.76 10.05 -9.48
N GLY A 39 2.69 11.35 -9.85
CA GLY A 39 3.17 12.43 -8.99
C GLY A 39 4.60 12.86 -9.31
N GLY A 40 4.83 14.19 -9.34
CA GLY A 40 6.09 14.79 -9.82
C GLY A 40 7.30 14.44 -8.98
N THR A 41 7.20 14.66 -7.68
CA THR A 41 8.37 14.58 -6.78
C THR A 41 8.99 13.20 -6.70
N LEU A 42 8.18 12.15 -6.51
CA LEU A 42 8.72 10.79 -6.42
C LEU A 42 9.22 10.30 -7.77
N VAL A 43 8.54 10.65 -8.87
CA VAL A 43 8.97 10.34 -10.24
C VAL A 43 10.34 10.96 -10.55
N GLU A 44 10.57 12.21 -10.16
CA GLU A 44 11.87 12.87 -10.33
C GLU A 44 12.97 12.21 -9.51
N LEU A 45 12.65 11.75 -8.30
CA LEU A 45 13.60 11.08 -7.41
C LEU A 45 13.93 9.65 -7.81
N THR A 46 13.06 8.98 -8.58
CA THR A 46 13.19 7.56 -8.96
C THR A 46 13.76 7.34 -10.34
N SER A 47 14.26 8.18 -11.08
CA SER A 47 14.73 8.01 -12.48
C SER A 47 13.74 8.41 -13.57
N GLY A 48 12.55 8.88 -13.20
CA GLY A 48 11.55 9.33 -14.16
C GLY A 48 10.71 8.20 -14.83
N GLU A 49 10.94 6.94 -14.50
CA GLU A 49 10.08 5.86 -14.97
C GLU A 49 8.72 5.93 -14.29
N ARG A 50 7.67 6.01 -15.13
CA ARG A 50 6.27 6.09 -14.65
C ARG A 50 5.56 4.75 -14.64
N THR A 51 6.08 3.78 -15.37
CA THR A 51 5.52 2.43 -15.44
C THR A 51 6.68 1.43 -15.51
N SER A 52 6.61 0.41 -14.68
CA SER A 52 7.59 -0.68 -14.63
C SER A 52 6.88 -2.02 -14.45
N GLN A 53 7.58 -3.10 -14.75
CA GLN A 53 7.10 -4.44 -14.45
C GLN A 53 7.93 -5.01 -13.29
N VAL A 54 7.24 -5.51 -12.28
CA VAL A 54 7.83 -6.09 -11.08
C VAL A 54 7.29 -7.51 -10.93
N CYS A 55 8.20 -8.47 -10.85
CA CYS A 55 7.85 -9.83 -10.50
C CYS A 55 7.83 -9.95 -8.97
N LEU A 56 6.70 -10.36 -8.41
CA LEU A 56 6.55 -10.68 -6.99
C LEU A 56 6.45 -12.20 -6.84
N ASP A 57 7.46 -12.83 -6.28
CA ASP A 57 7.39 -14.23 -5.87
C ASP A 57 6.50 -14.39 -4.61
N GLU A 58 6.36 -15.62 -4.08
CA GLU A 58 5.54 -15.86 -2.89
C GLU A 58 6.01 -15.07 -1.67
N THR A 59 7.31 -14.93 -1.51
CA THR A 59 7.92 -14.19 -0.39
C THR A 59 7.70 -12.70 -0.57
N GLU A 60 7.98 -12.19 -1.75
CA GLU A 60 7.82 -10.78 -2.08
C GLU A 60 6.35 -10.34 -2.04
N ALA A 61 5.43 -11.13 -2.58
CA ALA A 61 3.99 -10.87 -2.51
C ALA A 61 3.47 -10.81 -1.05
N HIS A 62 4.10 -11.58 -0.16
CA HIS A 62 3.80 -11.52 1.26
C HIS A 62 4.34 -10.24 1.92
N TYR A 63 5.56 -9.83 1.59
CA TYR A 63 6.24 -8.68 2.21
C TYR A 63 6.01 -7.35 1.49
N PHE A 64 5.75 -7.36 0.18
CA PHE A 64 5.52 -6.14 -0.61
C PHE A 64 4.51 -5.17 0.03
N PRO A 65 3.36 -5.64 0.58
CA PRO A 65 2.45 -4.73 1.25
C PRO A 65 3.05 -4.02 2.47
N SER A 66 4.15 -4.56 3.02
CA SER A 66 4.82 -3.93 4.14
C SER A 66 5.75 -2.79 3.71
N ASP A 67 6.42 -2.92 2.57
CA ASP A 67 7.27 -1.86 2.01
C ASP A 67 7.13 -1.77 0.47
N PRO A 68 5.99 -1.27 -0.02
CA PRO A 68 5.71 -1.23 -1.45
C PRO A 68 6.59 -0.25 -2.23
N LEU A 69 7.32 0.61 -1.54
CA LEU A 69 8.22 1.57 -2.16
C LEU A 69 9.63 0.99 -2.38
N ALA A 70 9.99 -0.10 -1.70
CA ALA A 70 11.34 -0.66 -1.78
C ALA A 70 11.84 -0.88 -3.21
N PRO A 71 11.10 -1.53 -4.12
CA PRO A 71 11.56 -1.79 -5.47
C PRO A 71 11.66 -0.52 -6.35
N LEU A 72 11.02 0.57 -5.94
CA LEU A 72 10.99 1.81 -6.71
C LEU A 72 12.08 2.80 -6.30
N ILE A 73 12.56 2.69 -5.07
CA ILE A 73 13.50 3.63 -4.47
C ILE A 73 14.78 2.94 -3.99
N GLU A 74 15.24 1.95 -4.74
CA GLU A 74 16.48 1.21 -4.45
C GLU A 74 17.73 2.09 -4.24
N ARG A 75 17.73 3.30 -4.81
CA ARG A 75 18.82 4.26 -4.67
C ARG A 75 18.85 5.00 -3.34
N TRP A 76 17.81 4.85 -2.53
CA TRP A 76 17.78 5.50 -1.23
C TRP A 76 18.51 4.62 -0.22
N GLU A 77 19.54 5.19 0.38
CA GLU A 77 20.40 4.51 1.33
C GLU A 77 19.95 4.72 2.78
N ASN A 78 20.34 3.82 3.66
CA ASN A 78 20.09 3.90 5.11
C ASN A 78 18.61 4.14 5.45
N CYS A 79 17.72 3.36 4.83
CA CYS A 79 16.30 3.51 5.03
C CYS A 79 15.80 2.68 6.21
N ALA A 80 14.97 3.29 7.05
CA ALA A 80 14.11 2.62 8.03
C ALA A 80 12.67 2.57 7.49
N PHE A 81 11.99 1.46 7.74
CA PHE A 81 10.62 1.26 7.34
C PHE A 81 9.71 1.14 8.56
N GLU A 82 8.57 1.84 8.52
CA GLU A 82 7.53 1.84 9.55
C GLU A 82 6.23 1.32 8.97
N ALA A 83 5.93 0.03 9.15
CA ALA A 83 4.63 -0.54 8.77
C ALA A 83 3.60 -0.27 9.86
N GLN A 84 2.40 0.08 9.45
CA GLN A 84 1.24 0.05 10.34
C GLN A 84 0.54 -1.33 10.25
N PRO A 85 -0.09 -1.79 11.33
CA PRO A 85 -0.88 -3.03 11.29
C PRO A 85 -1.95 -2.96 10.21
N ARG A 86 -2.00 -3.97 9.36
CA ARG A 86 -3.00 -4.06 8.29
C ARG A 86 -4.37 -4.43 8.85
N LYS A 87 -5.41 -3.80 8.31
CA LYS A 87 -6.82 -4.07 8.64
C LYS A 87 -7.58 -4.35 7.35
N GLY A 88 -8.01 -5.58 7.15
CA GLY A 88 -8.69 -5.98 5.91
C GLY A 88 -7.83 -5.71 4.68
N ASN A 89 -8.32 -4.87 3.78
CA ASN A 89 -7.62 -4.43 2.57
C ASN A 89 -6.82 -3.12 2.74
N ALA A 90 -6.93 -2.45 3.88
CA ALA A 90 -6.23 -1.19 4.11
C ALA A 90 -4.75 -1.41 4.41
N ILE A 91 -3.91 -0.53 3.87
CA ILE A 91 -2.47 -0.52 4.06
C ILE A 91 -2.00 0.91 4.34
N ALA A 92 -1.05 1.05 5.25
CA ALA A 92 -0.38 2.31 5.53
C ALA A 92 1.04 2.05 6.02
N GLY A 93 1.92 2.99 5.78
CA GLY A 93 3.30 2.92 6.23
C GLY A 93 4.08 4.18 5.90
N ALA A 94 5.34 4.16 6.29
CA ALA A 94 6.29 5.19 5.91
C ALA A 94 7.68 4.59 5.74
N ARG A 95 8.46 5.18 4.84
CA ARG A 95 9.88 4.90 4.65
C ARG A 95 10.65 6.18 4.90
N GLN A 96 11.62 6.12 5.80
CA GLN A 96 12.52 7.23 6.10
C GLN A 96 13.94 6.84 5.72
N CYS A 97 14.61 7.68 4.95
CA CYS A 97 15.94 7.43 4.44
C CYS A 97 16.84 8.63 4.68
N ASP A 98 18.10 8.37 5.05
CA ASP A 98 19.14 9.39 5.16
C ASP A 98 19.85 9.52 3.81
N GLN A 99 19.52 10.56 3.08
CA GLN A 99 20.18 10.90 1.82
C GLN A 99 21.21 12.01 2.06
N ARG A 100 22.48 11.66 2.30
CA ARG A 100 23.61 12.58 2.37
C ARG A 100 23.31 13.88 3.15
N ALA A 101 22.88 13.75 4.39
CA ALA A 101 22.44 14.84 5.27
C ALA A 101 21.10 15.51 4.92
N MET A 102 20.33 14.95 4.00
CA MET A 102 18.98 15.40 3.71
C MET A 102 18.00 14.26 3.98
N PRO A 103 17.43 14.15 5.19
CA PRO A 103 16.44 13.15 5.51
C PRO A 103 15.21 13.25 4.59
N MET A 104 14.80 12.12 4.04
CA MET A 104 13.61 12.01 3.21
C MET A 104 12.65 11.06 3.86
N ARG A 105 11.37 11.42 3.88
CA ARG A 105 10.30 10.55 4.36
C ARG A 105 9.22 10.42 3.29
N ALA A 106 8.92 9.20 2.91
CA ALA A 106 7.75 8.87 2.09
C ALA A 106 6.73 8.16 2.96
N SER A 107 5.55 8.75 3.14
CA SER A 107 4.42 8.14 3.84
C SER A 107 3.30 7.84 2.87
N TYR A 108 2.57 6.75 3.10
CA TYR A 108 1.50 6.33 2.21
C TYR A 108 0.33 5.69 2.96
N THR A 109 -0.82 5.74 2.33
CA THR A 109 -2.04 4.99 2.66
C THR A 109 -2.64 4.42 1.37
N GLY A 110 -3.41 3.36 1.49
CA GLY A 110 -4.06 2.79 0.31
C GLY A 110 -4.81 1.50 0.58
N SER A 111 -5.05 0.76 -0.47
CA SER A 111 -5.79 -0.50 -0.42
C SER A 111 -5.16 -1.59 -1.30
N LEU A 112 -5.35 -2.83 -0.88
CA LEU A 112 -4.95 -4.04 -1.60
C LEU A 112 -6.18 -4.83 -2.03
N ALA A 113 -6.13 -5.38 -3.22
CA ALA A 113 -6.92 -6.54 -3.64
C ALA A 113 -5.96 -7.72 -3.87
N THR A 114 -6.46 -8.88 -4.20
CA THR A 114 -5.61 -10.08 -4.42
C THR A 114 -4.70 -9.94 -5.64
N ASP A 115 -5.09 -9.13 -6.61
CA ASP A 115 -4.42 -8.95 -7.92
C ASP A 115 -4.05 -7.49 -8.21
N SER A 116 -4.24 -6.59 -7.28
CA SER A 116 -4.00 -5.16 -7.47
C SER A 116 -3.80 -4.40 -6.17
N PHE A 117 -3.20 -3.22 -6.29
CA PHE A 117 -3.06 -2.28 -5.18
C PHE A 117 -3.12 -0.83 -5.67
N GLU A 118 -3.55 0.04 -4.78
CA GLU A 118 -3.55 1.48 -4.99
C GLU A 118 -3.06 2.17 -3.71
N LEU A 119 -2.02 3.00 -3.84
CA LEU A 119 -1.43 3.76 -2.76
C LEU A 119 -1.38 5.24 -3.15
N ASN A 120 -1.65 6.09 -2.18
CA ASN A 120 -1.45 7.53 -2.28
C ASN A 120 -0.59 7.99 -1.11
N GLY A 121 0.33 8.89 -1.37
CA GLY A 121 1.26 9.30 -0.34
C GLY A 121 1.89 10.64 -0.61
N GLU A 122 2.77 11.01 0.32
CA GLU A 122 3.53 12.24 0.31
C GLU A 122 5.01 11.93 0.57
N VAL A 123 5.88 12.60 -0.19
CA VAL A 123 7.32 12.66 0.08
C VAL A 123 7.64 14.01 0.68
N THR A 124 8.30 13.99 1.83
CA THR A 124 8.83 15.20 2.47
C THR A 124 10.34 15.13 2.53
N GLN A 125 10.98 16.24 2.23
CA GLN A 125 12.43 16.43 2.38
C GLN A 125 12.68 17.47 3.45
N SER A 126 13.57 17.16 4.38
CA SER A 126 13.95 18.06 5.46
C SER A 126 15.47 18.23 5.52
N ASN A 127 15.93 19.36 6.03
CA ASN A 127 17.32 19.58 6.38
C ASN A 127 17.41 19.80 7.89
N ASP A 128 18.34 19.08 8.53
CA ASP A 128 18.57 19.17 10.00
C ASP A 128 19.88 19.94 10.28
N GLU A 129 20.11 21.05 9.58
CA GLU A 129 21.27 21.89 9.85
C GLU A 129 21.02 22.86 11.02
N GLY A 130 21.70 22.63 12.11
CA GLY A 130 21.86 23.62 13.17
C GLY A 130 20.72 23.75 14.18
N GLY A 131 19.93 22.68 14.43
CA GLY A 131 18.95 22.65 15.53
C GLY A 131 17.54 23.09 15.18
N GLY A 132 17.22 23.17 13.90
CA GLY A 132 15.85 23.38 13.41
C GLY A 132 15.60 22.56 12.14
N VAL A 133 14.50 21.79 12.13
CA VAL A 133 14.06 21.06 10.93
C VAL A 133 13.52 22.08 9.92
N MET A 134 14.22 22.31 8.82
CA MET A 134 13.71 23.05 7.67
C MET A 134 13.09 22.10 6.67
N HIS A 135 11.79 22.25 6.41
CA HIS A 135 11.13 21.54 5.30
C HIS A 135 11.59 22.17 3.97
N LEU A 136 12.28 21.39 3.15
CA LEU A 136 12.79 21.84 1.85
C LEU A 136 11.75 21.66 0.74
N GLY A 137 10.79 20.78 0.94
CA GLY A 137 9.70 20.54 0.00
C GLY A 137 8.89 19.31 0.37
N SER A 138 7.69 19.28 -0.16
CA SER A 138 6.82 18.09 -0.15
C SER A 138 6.20 17.88 -1.53
N GLY A 139 5.88 16.65 -1.84
CA GLY A 139 5.20 16.31 -3.08
C GLY A 139 4.35 15.07 -2.91
N GLU A 140 3.19 15.09 -3.52
CA GLU A 140 2.28 13.95 -3.54
C GLU A 140 2.71 12.93 -4.58
N PHE A 141 2.44 11.65 -4.32
CA PHE A 141 2.59 10.57 -5.28
C PHE A 141 1.42 9.59 -5.20
N SER A 142 1.24 8.86 -6.28
CA SER A 142 0.35 7.71 -6.34
C SER A 142 1.13 6.50 -6.88
N LEU A 143 0.84 5.33 -6.37
CA LEU A 143 1.41 4.06 -6.83
C LEU A 143 0.27 3.08 -7.04
N THR A 144 0.11 2.61 -8.26
CA THR A 144 -0.86 1.58 -8.60
C THR A 144 -0.16 0.36 -9.16
N GLY A 145 -0.67 -0.82 -8.86
CA GLY A 145 -0.16 -2.05 -9.42
C GLY A 145 -1.29 -3.00 -9.78
N LYS A 146 -1.13 -3.67 -10.91
CA LYS A 146 -2.07 -4.68 -11.39
C LYS A 146 -1.32 -5.91 -11.86
N ARG A 147 -1.75 -7.08 -11.39
CA ARG A 147 -1.22 -8.36 -11.85
C ARG A 147 -1.57 -8.57 -13.33
N ILE A 148 -0.57 -8.82 -14.17
CA ILE A 148 -0.72 -9.01 -15.60
C ILE A 148 -0.39 -10.43 -16.07
N GLY A 149 0.14 -11.27 -15.18
CA GLY A 149 0.47 -12.66 -15.49
C GLY A 149 1.33 -13.32 -14.44
N ASP A 150 1.93 -14.42 -14.81
CA ASP A 150 2.92 -15.11 -13.98
C ASP A 150 4.31 -14.57 -14.28
N CYS A 151 5.22 -14.66 -13.30
CA CYS A 151 6.62 -14.33 -13.55
C CYS A 151 7.21 -15.31 -14.57
N THR A 152 7.83 -14.79 -15.62
CA THR A 152 8.63 -15.62 -16.54
C THR A 152 9.96 -15.93 -15.87
N ALA A 153 10.28 -17.23 -15.78
CA ALA A 153 11.58 -17.70 -15.29
C ALA A 153 12.73 -17.30 -16.23
#